data_e31ae37d311498054a94d7c8d591bdfa
#
_entry.id   e31ae37d311498054a94d7c8d591bdfa
#
_cell.length_a   1.000
_cell.length_b   1.000
_cell.length_c   1.000
_cell.angle_alpha   90.00
_cell.angle_beta   90.00
_cell.angle_gamma   90.00
#
_symmetry.space_group_name_H-M   'P 1'
#
loop_
_entity.id
_entity.type
_entity.pdbx_description
1 polymer ?
#
loop_
_entity_poly.entity_id
_entity_poly.type
_entity_poly.pdbx_seq_one_letter_code
_entity_poly.pdbx_strand_id
1 'polypeptide(L)'
;MKKNKKNKNLWLKESEIEVGYLYFTTAKQYRAVLAMKGDFLIYAPSSEGMETLGPDFAKMPFENSPFKKCQIATFAKKDYQAFDFNGTQAIKHKLNDFQLTEAIAQCNAKSAIAALLADNDGC
;
A
#
# COMPACT_ATOMS: atom_id res chain seq x y z
N MET A 1 -9.15 29.26 11.41
CA MET A 1 -9.14 28.64 11.25
C MET A 1 -9.28 28.15 11.12
N LYS A 2 -9.15 27.98 10.79
CA LYS A 2 -9.10 27.36 10.51
C LYS A 2 -8.98 26.64 10.24
N LYS A 3 -8.75 26.53 10.02
CA LYS A 3 -8.52 25.73 9.68
C LYS A 3 -8.53 24.87 9.52
N ASN A 4 -8.40 24.83 9.36
CA ASN A 4 -8.37 23.79 9.16
C ASN A 4 -8.70 23.19 8.85
N LYS A 5 -8.69 23.25 8.37
CA LYS A 5 -8.93 22.55 8.09
C LYS A 5 -8.84 21.90 7.62
N LYS A 6 -8.51 21.93 7.23
CA LYS A 6 -8.31 21.21 6.80
C LYS A 6 -7.96 20.33 6.89
N ASN A 7 -7.69 20.37 6.96
CA ASN A 7 -7.32 19.52 7.13
C ASN A 7 -7.39 18.75 7.21
N LYS A 8 -7.69 19.00 6.88
CA LYS A 8 -8.02 18.25 7.00
C LYS A 8 -7.69 17.02 6.91
N ASN A 9 -8.29 16.39 7.11
CA ASN A 9 -7.39 15.29 7.06
C ASN A 9 -7.55 14.50 5.77
N LEU A 10 -6.45 13.74 5.38
CA LEU A 10 -6.41 13.03 4.10
C LEU A 10 -6.58 11.53 4.31
N TRP A 11 -7.19 11.13 5.40
CA TRP A 11 -7.41 9.73 5.70
C TRP A 11 -8.37 9.12 4.70
N LEU A 12 -8.10 7.87 4.36
CA LEU A 12 -8.99 7.11 3.48
C LEU A 12 -10.04 6.40 4.32
N LYS A 13 -11.15 6.09 3.69
CA LYS A 13 -12.12 5.18 4.30
C LYS A 13 -11.59 3.76 4.18
N GLU A 14 -11.94 2.92 5.14
CA GLU A 14 -11.48 1.53 5.07
C GLU A 14 -11.94 0.86 3.78
N SER A 15 -13.12 1.22 3.29
CA SER A 15 -13.64 0.66 2.05
C SER A 15 -12.83 1.07 0.81
N GLU A 16 -11.97 2.07 0.93
CA GLU A 16 -11.10 2.50 -0.16
C GLU A 16 -9.78 1.74 -0.21
N ILE A 17 -9.52 0.91 0.79
CA ILE A 17 -8.30 0.13 0.85
C ILE A 17 -8.53 -1.20 0.15
N GLU A 18 -7.73 -1.49 -0.87
CA GLU A 18 -7.91 -2.68 -1.69
C GLU A 18 -6.61 -3.39 -1.95
N VAL A 19 -6.68 -4.71 -2.01
CA VAL A 19 -5.52 -5.52 -2.37
C VAL A 19 -5.10 -5.19 -3.81
N GLY A 20 -3.79 -5.09 -4.01
CA GLY A 20 -3.25 -4.84 -5.32
C GLY A 20 -3.18 -3.38 -5.70
N TYR A 21 -3.38 -2.49 -4.74
CA TYR A 21 -3.29 -1.06 -4.99
C TYR A 21 -2.11 -0.45 -4.25
N LEU A 22 -1.57 0.59 -4.84
CA LEU A 22 -0.44 1.34 -4.30
C LEU A 22 -0.94 2.67 -3.76
N TYR A 23 -0.46 3.03 -2.57
CA TYR A 23 -0.83 4.26 -1.86
C TYR A 23 0.44 5.04 -1.52
N PHE A 24 0.31 6.35 -1.35
CA PHE A 24 1.45 7.21 -1.07
C PHE A 24 1.09 8.15 0.07
N THR A 25 1.90 8.12 1.13
CA THR A 25 1.63 8.97 2.30
C THR A 25 2.22 10.36 2.12
N THR A 26 1.70 11.31 2.88
CA THR A 26 2.30 12.65 2.88
C THR A 26 3.70 12.65 3.46
N ALA A 27 4.08 11.60 4.18
CA ALA A 27 5.44 11.42 4.67
C ALA A 27 6.35 10.76 3.63
N LYS A 28 5.88 10.64 2.38
CA LYS A 28 6.67 10.16 1.25
C LYS A 28 6.97 8.67 1.32
N GLN A 29 6.05 7.89 1.84
CA GLN A 29 6.18 6.44 1.84
C GLN A 29 5.16 5.82 0.90
N TYR A 30 5.65 4.96 0.01
CA TYR A 30 4.76 4.15 -0.83
C TYR A 30 4.35 2.91 -0.06
N ARG A 31 3.11 2.48 -0.25
CA ARG A 31 2.56 1.31 0.41
C ARG A 31 1.74 0.50 -0.58
N ALA A 32 2.17 -0.71 -0.87
CA ALA A 32 1.45 -1.62 -1.74
C ALA A 32 0.70 -2.62 -0.88
N VAL A 33 -0.63 -2.65 -0.97
CA VAL A 33 -1.44 -3.58 -0.19
C VAL A 33 -1.40 -4.94 -0.87
N LEU A 34 -0.87 -5.93 -0.15
CA LEU A 34 -0.59 -7.25 -0.72
C LEU A 34 -1.65 -8.28 -0.39
N ALA A 35 -2.30 -8.15 0.74
CA ALA A 35 -3.33 -9.10 1.16
C ALA A 35 -4.19 -8.46 2.24
N MET A 36 -5.43 -8.91 2.33
CA MET A 36 -6.36 -8.45 3.36
C MET A 36 -7.23 -9.62 3.79
N LYS A 37 -7.46 -9.74 5.08
CA LYS A 37 -8.40 -10.70 5.60
C LYS A 37 -8.90 -10.24 6.96
N GLY A 38 -10.23 -10.25 7.13
CA GLY A 38 -10.82 -9.76 8.37
C GLY A 38 -10.49 -8.29 8.56
N ASP A 39 -9.96 -7.97 9.71
CA ASP A 39 -9.61 -6.59 10.04
C ASP A 39 -8.15 -6.25 9.73
N PHE A 40 -7.40 -7.17 9.14
CA PHE A 40 -5.97 -7.02 8.96
C PHE A 40 -5.55 -6.98 7.51
N LEU A 41 -4.42 -6.34 7.27
CA LEU A 41 -3.80 -6.36 5.95
C LEU A 41 -2.28 -6.47 6.08
N ILE A 42 -1.67 -6.84 4.96
CA ILE A 42 -0.22 -6.86 4.83
C ILE A 42 0.13 -5.93 3.68
N TYR A 43 1.11 -5.07 3.90
CA TYR A 43 1.54 -4.15 2.86
C TYR A 43 3.05 -4.10 2.77
N ALA A 44 3.54 -3.70 1.60
CA ALA A 44 4.97 -3.48 1.36
C ALA A 44 5.24 -1.98 1.43
N PRO A 45 6.07 -1.53 2.39
CA PRO A 45 6.41 -0.10 2.49
C PRO A 45 7.71 0.20 1.77
N SER A 46 7.82 1.40 1.22
CA SER A 46 9.07 1.87 0.66
C SER A 46 9.13 3.38 0.68
N SER A 47 10.28 3.93 1.06
CA SER A 47 10.54 5.36 0.94
C SER A 47 11.41 5.67 -0.28
N GLU A 48 11.72 4.66 -1.09
CA GLU A 48 12.44 4.87 -2.34
C GLU A 48 11.53 5.55 -3.35
N GLY A 49 12.14 6.37 -4.21
CA GLY A 49 11.34 7.09 -5.19
C GLY A 49 10.83 6.20 -6.31
N MET A 50 9.54 6.24 -6.56
CA MET A 50 8.96 5.50 -7.66
C MET A 50 9.29 6.15 -9.01
N GLU A 51 9.64 7.41 -8.96
CA GLU A 51 9.92 8.15 -10.21
C GLU A 51 11.13 7.58 -10.95
N THR A 52 11.95 6.80 -10.30
CA THR A 52 13.13 6.23 -10.95
C THR A 52 12.83 4.95 -11.72
N LEU A 53 11.60 4.48 -11.64
CA LEU A 53 11.25 3.19 -12.23
C LEU A 53 10.85 3.26 -13.68
N GLY A 54 10.56 4.46 -14.17
CA GLY A 54 10.11 4.62 -15.53
C GLY A 54 8.63 4.31 -15.69
N PRO A 55 8.09 4.52 -16.87
CA PRO A 55 6.65 4.46 -17.08
C PRO A 55 6.04 3.08 -16.99
N ASP A 56 6.78 2.03 -17.27
CA ASP A 56 6.21 0.68 -17.22
C ASP A 56 6.39 0.02 -15.85
N PHE A 57 7.09 0.67 -14.94
CA PHE A 57 7.24 0.18 -13.56
C PHE A 57 7.57 -1.31 -13.50
N ALA A 58 8.53 -1.71 -14.32
CA ALA A 58 8.91 -3.11 -14.40
C ALA A 58 9.53 -3.61 -13.10
N LYS A 59 9.97 -2.70 -12.24
CA LYS A 59 10.64 -3.06 -11.01
C LYS A 59 10.06 -2.24 -9.87
N MET A 60 9.71 -2.90 -8.79
CA MET A 60 9.13 -2.22 -7.63
C MET A 60 10.22 -1.94 -6.60
N PRO A 61 10.13 -0.82 -5.88
CA PRO A 61 11.20 -0.38 -4.98
C PRO A 61 11.03 -0.90 -3.55
N PHE A 62 10.75 -2.19 -3.40
CA PHE A 62 10.50 -2.76 -2.08
C PHE A 62 11.61 -3.69 -1.62
N GLU A 63 12.70 -3.75 -2.35
CA GLU A 63 13.83 -4.59 -1.98
C GLU A 63 14.40 -4.14 -0.65
N ASN A 64 14.62 -5.10 0.24
CA ASN A 64 15.15 -4.84 1.58
C ASN A 64 14.19 -4.07 2.48
N SER A 65 12.93 -3.96 2.08
CA SER A 65 11.91 -3.33 2.91
C SER A 65 10.97 -4.42 3.39
N PRO A 66 11.06 -4.85 4.64
CA PRO A 66 10.20 -5.95 5.09
C PRO A 66 8.73 -5.54 5.08
N PHE A 67 7.89 -6.53 4.84
CA PHE A 67 6.46 -6.28 4.87
C PHE A 67 6.02 -5.85 6.26
N LYS A 68 4.85 -5.22 6.32
CA LYS A 68 4.20 -4.84 7.56
C LYS A 68 2.80 -5.44 7.61
N LYS A 69 2.36 -5.79 8.79
CA LYS A 69 1.00 -6.25 9.02
C LYS A 69 0.35 -5.29 10.00
N CYS A 70 -0.86 -4.84 9.69
CA CYS A 70 -1.57 -3.95 10.60
C CYS A 70 -3.06 -4.10 10.37
N GLN A 71 -3.83 -3.46 11.23
CA GLN A 71 -5.26 -3.40 11.04
C GLN A 71 -5.60 -2.46 9.88
N ILE A 72 -6.67 -2.79 9.16
CA ILE A 72 -7.12 -1.94 8.06
C ILE A 72 -7.41 -0.53 8.56
N ALA A 73 -8.04 -0.43 9.74
CA ALA A 73 -8.33 0.89 10.31
C ALA A 73 -7.07 1.69 10.56
N THR A 74 -6.01 1.05 11.04
CA THR A 74 -4.74 1.72 11.27
C THR A 74 -4.11 2.19 9.97
N PHE A 75 -4.17 1.34 8.95
CA PHE A 75 -3.64 1.71 7.64
C PHE A 75 -4.39 2.93 7.07
N ALA A 76 -5.70 2.97 7.24
CA ALA A 76 -6.53 4.05 6.70
C ALA A 76 -6.31 5.37 7.44
N LYS A 77 -5.88 5.33 8.68
CA LYS A 77 -5.71 6.54 9.50
C LYS A 77 -4.41 7.28 9.24
N LYS A 78 -3.77 7.01 8.14
CA LYS A 78 -2.57 7.73 7.72
C LYS A 78 -2.97 8.79 6.72
N ASP A 79 -2.22 9.89 6.68
CA ASP A 79 -2.47 10.91 5.67
C ASP A 79 -1.91 10.44 4.33
N TYR A 80 -2.78 10.38 3.33
CA TYR A 80 -2.41 9.97 1.99
C TYR A 80 -2.56 11.13 1.04
N GLN A 81 -1.82 11.07 -0.07
CA GLN A 81 -1.91 12.11 -1.09
C GLN A 81 -1.94 11.47 -2.46
N ALA A 82 -2.52 12.21 -3.40
CA ALA A 82 -2.51 11.78 -4.79
C ALA A 82 -1.09 11.81 -5.33
N PHE A 83 -0.80 10.92 -6.26
CA PHE A 83 0.51 10.88 -6.86
C PHE A 83 0.40 10.39 -8.29
N ASP A 84 1.43 10.70 -9.08
CA ASP A 84 1.48 10.31 -10.48
C ASP A 84 2.07 8.91 -10.58
N PHE A 85 1.35 8.04 -11.25
CA PHE A 85 1.80 6.69 -11.49
C PHE A 85 1.37 6.33 -12.90
N ASN A 86 2.34 6.06 -13.77
CA ASN A 86 2.05 5.68 -15.14
C ASN A 86 1.29 6.77 -15.90
N GLY A 87 1.57 8.03 -15.56
CA GLY A 87 0.94 9.15 -16.24
C GLY A 87 -0.44 9.52 -15.73
N THR A 88 -0.89 8.89 -14.66
CA THR A 88 -2.21 9.15 -14.08
C THR A 88 -2.05 9.63 -12.65
N GLN A 89 -2.74 10.71 -12.32
CA GLN A 89 -2.73 11.28 -10.97
C GLN A 89 -3.94 10.77 -10.21
N ALA A 90 -3.72 10.07 -9.11
CA ALA A 90 -4.81 9.53 -8.29
C ALA A 90 -4.32 9.24 -6.89
N ILE A 91 -5.26 9.09 -5.97
CA ILE A 91 -4.94 8.81 -4.57
C ILE A 91 -4.46 7.36 -4.37
N LYS A 92 -4.86 6.47 -5.27
CA LYS A 92 -4.40 5.10 -5.27
C LYS A 92 -4.31 4.61 -6.71
N HIS A 93 -3.43 3.66 -6.95
CA HIS A 93 -3.23 3.12 -8.29
C HIS A 93 -3.19 1.62 -8.25
N LYS A 94 -3.85 1.00 -9.21
CA LYS A 94 -3.87 -0.45 -9.31
C LYS A 94 -2.55 -0.97 -9.87
N LEU A 95 -1.98 -1.95 -9.21
CA LEU A 95 -0.78 -2.63 -9.68
C LEU A 95 -1.17 -3.78 -10.59
N ASN A 96 -0.36 -4.03 -11.61
CA ASN A 96 -0.60 -5.22 -12.44
C ASN A 96 -0.03 -6.45 -11.74
N ASP A 97 -0.30 -7.63 -12.32
CA ASP A 97 0.11 -8.89 -11.68
C ASP A 97 1.61 -8.97 -11.48
N PHE A 98 2.38 -8.51 -12.45
CA PHE A 98 3.83 -8.54 -12.34
C PHE A 98 4.31 -7.64 -11.19
N GLN A 99 3.78 -6.43 -11.13
CA GLN A 99 4.17 -5.47 -10.10
C GLN A 99 3.82 -6.00 -8.71
N LEU A 100 2.64 -6.56 -8.57
CA LEU A 100 2.21 -7.11 -7.29
C LEU A 100 3.10 -8.28 -6.88
N THR A 101 3.39 -9.18 -7.81
CA THR A 101 4.26 -10.33 -7.56
C THR A 101 5.64 -9.87 -7.12
N GLU A 102 6.18 -8.84 -7.80
CA GLU A 102 7.49 -8.31 -7.46
C GLU A 102 7.49 -7.68 -6.05
N ALA A 103 6.44 -6.96 -5.72
CA ALA A 103 6.36 -6.35 -4.39
C ALA A 103 6.35 -7.42 -3.30
N ILE A 104 5.58 -8.48 -3.51
CA ILE A 104 5.51 -9.59 -2.55
C ILE A 104 6.89 -10.25 -2.39
N ALA A 105 7.56 -10.50 -3.50
CA ALA A 105 8.86 -11.15 -3.47
C ALA A 105 9.91 -10.29 -2.81
N GLN A 106 9.93 -9.00 -3.15
CA GLN A 106 10.97 -8.11 -2.66
C GLN A 106 10.88 -7.87 -1.16
N CYS A 107 9.67 -7.76 -0.62
CA CYS A 107 9.50 -7.57 0.82
C CYS A 107 9.39 -8.88 1.58
N ASN A 108 9.51 -10.00 0.87
CA ASN A 108 9.57 -11.33 1.48
C ASN A 108 8.28 -11.67 2.23
N ALA A 109 7.14 -11.33 1.63
CA ALA A 109 5.85 -11.43 2.31
C ALA A 109 5.07 -12.69 1.99
N LYS A 110 5.58 -13.56 1.11
CA LYS A 110 4.82 -14.68 0.60
C LYS A 110 4.28 -15.59 1.71
N SER A 111 5.13 -15.95 2.66
CA SER A 111 4.71 -16.81 3.77
C SER A 111 3.71 -16.13 4.69
N ALA A 112 3.92 -14.84 4.94
CA ALA A 112 3.00 -14.10 5.82
C ALA A 112 1.63 -13.96 5.17
N ILE A 113 1.59 -13.74 3.85
CA ILE A 113 0.33 -13.66 3.14
C ILE A 113 -0.40 -14.99 3.19
N ALA A 114 0.31 -16.08 2.95
CA ALA A 114 -0.28 -17.41 3.03
C ALA A 114 -0.85 -17.67 4.42
N ALA A 115 -0.12 -17.28 5.46
CA ALA A 115 -0.58 -17.46 6.83
C ALA A 115 -1.82 -16.63 7.11
N LEU A 116 -1.85 -15.38 6.65
CA LEU A 116 -3.00 -14.52 6.87
C LEU A 116 -4.25 -15.08 6.18
N LEU A 117 -4.11 -15.51 4.93
CA LEU A 117 -5.25 -15.99 4.18
C LEU A 117 -5.72 -17.36 4.64
N ALA A 118 -4.85 -18.13 5.27
CA ALA A 118 -5.20 -19.43 5.80
C ALA A 118 -5.79 -19.37 7.19
N ASP A 119 -5.77 -18.20 7.82
CA ASP A 119 -6.33 -18.02 9.15
C ASP A 119 -7.83 -18.25 9.09
N ASN A 120 -8.32 -19.20 9.84
CA ASN A 120 -9.68 -19.68 9.70
C ASN A 120 -10.65 -19.07 10.65
N ASP A 121 -10.40 -17.94 11.20
CA ASP A 121 -11.42 -17.23 11.95
C ASP A 121 -12.05 -18.09 13.03
N GLY A 122 -11.28 -18.53 13.92
CA GLY A 122 -11.85 -19.26 15.03
C GLY A 122 -12.05 -20.74 14.79
N CYS A 123 -11.43 -21.22 13.79
CA CYS A 123 -11.39 -22.67 13.64
C CYS A 123 -10.28 -23.24 14.48
#